data_55498ec2f2c039f2dc35040f939aa94b
#
_entry.id   55498ec2f2c039f2dc35040f939aa94b
#
_cell.length_a   1.000
_cell.length_b   1.000
_cell.length_c   1.000
_cell.angle_alpha   90.00
_cell.angle_beta   90.00
_cell.angle_gamma   90.00
#
_symmetry.space_group_name_H-M   'P 1'
#
loop_
_entity.id
_entity.type
_entity.pdbx_description
1 polymer ?
#
loop_
_entity_poly.entity_id
_entity_poly.type
_entity_poly.pdbx_seq_one_letter_code
_entity_poly.pdbx_strand_id
1 'polypeptide(L)'
;SKPLFGTRVLVTRSRTQSSKLKSLLFELGAEVIELPMIEITKLEDYAQLDTELKSVQSFSWLFFTSVNSVEAVFERLHELGKDARHLAHVKIMAIGDATRDTLLSKGIVADFMPSKSSSEEVVKELHSFDWKDAKVLIPASNIARTVIKGGLIEFGAEVVQVNAYKNQTPEDISHLAVKILKEGVDVITFASSSTVDNLVDILDADKDLIDQSFN
;
A
#
# COMPACT_ATOMS: atom_id res chain seq x y z
N SER A 1 28.24 -9.05 22.88
CA SER A 1 27.16 -10.01 22.57
C SER A 1 26.03 -9.25 21.89
N LYS A 2 25.42 -9.87 20.89
CA LYS A 2 24.26 -9.28 20.22
C LYS A 2 23.02 -9.47 21.12
N PRO A 3 22.23 -8.42 21.38
CA PRO A 3 21.16 -8.48 22.40
C PRO A 3 20.00 -9.43 22.06
N LEU A 4 19.80 -9.76 20.76
CA LEU A 4 18.74 -10.65 20.28
C LEU A 4 19.29 -12.00 19.80
N PHE A 5 20.52 -12.36 20.18
CA PHE A 5 21.09 -13.64 19.79
C PHE A 5 20.25 -14.80 20.31
N GLY A 6 19.84 -15.70 19.41
CA GLY A 6 18.98 -16.85 19.70
C GLY A 6 17.48 -16.54 19.80
N THR A 7 17.08 -15.27 19.55
CA THR A 7 15.67 -14.86 19.54
C THR A 7 15.09 -15.02 18.13
N ARG A 8 13.99 -15.75 17.98
CA ARG A 8 13.24 -15.91 16.73
C ARG A 8 12.14 -14.87 16.65
N VAL A 9 12.23 -13.98 15.67
CA VAL A 9 11.31 -12.85 15.48
C VAL A 9 10.52 -13.02 14.19
N LEU A 10 9.19 -13.10 14.33
CA LEU A 10 8.27 -13.15 13.19
C LEU A 10 7.91 -11.72 12.76
N VAL A 11 8.16 -11.40 11.51
CA VAL A 11 7.80 -10.11 10.89
C VAL A 11 6.64 -10.32 9.93
N THR A 12 5.52 -9.62 10.17
CA THR A 12 4.27 -9.78 9.42
C THR A 12 4.06 -8.74 8.32
N ARG A 13 5.01 -7.81 8.12
CA ARG A 13 4.97 -6.82 7.04
C ARG A 13 5.13 -7.45 5.67
N SER A 14 4.65 -6.74 4.61
CA SER A 14 4.97 -7.11 3.22
C SER A 14 6.48 -7.11 2.98
N ARG A 15 6.96 -7.96 2.06
CA ARG A 15 8.41 -8.12 1.77
C ARG A 15 9.09 -6.80 1.42
N THR A 16 8.40 -5.90 0.71
CA THR A 16 8.92 -4.58 0.31
C THR A 16 9.10 -3.61 1.47
N GLN A 17 8.33 -3.76 2.55
CA GLN A 17 8.38 -2.90 3.74
C GLN A 17 9.19 -3.50 4.90
N SER A 18 9.51 -4.78 4.85
CA SER A 18 10.21 -5.49 5.92
C SER A 18 11.73 -5.35 5.88
N SER A 19 12.33 -4.91 4.77
CA SER A 19 13.78 -4.95 4.54
C SER A 19 14.58 -4.19 5.60
N LYS A 20 14.16 -2.97 5.97
CA LYS A 20 14.85 -2.17 6.98
C LYS A 20 14.73 -2.77 8.37
N LEU A 21 13.53 -3.17 8.77
CA LEU A 21 13.30 -3.81 10.08
C LEU A 21 14.07 -5.14 10.17
N LYS A 22 14.02 -5.94 9.11
CA LYS A 22 14.76 -7.20 9.02
C LYS A 22 16.26 -6.98 9.21
N SER A 23 16.85 -6.00 8.51
CA SER A 23 18.28 -5.68 8.64
C SER A 23 18.65 -5.29 10.06
N LEU A 24 17.87 -4.42 10.70
CA LEU A 24 18.09 -3.99 12.08
C LEU A 24 18.00 -5.16 13.08
N LEU A 25 17.00 -6.01 12.94
CA LEU A 25 16.85 -7.19 13.80
C LEU A 25 18.00 -8.17 13.61
N PHE A 26 18.43 -8.39 12.37
CA PHE A 26 19.57 -9.27 12.04
C PHE A 26 20.88 -8.71 12.61
N GLU A 27 21.13 -7.40 12.53
CA GLU A 27 22.29 -6.75 13.15
C GLU A 27 22.33 -6.97 14.67
N LEU A 28 21.15 -6.97 15.32
CA LEU A 28 21.01 -7.26 16.74
C LEU A 28 21.13 -8.74 17.09
N GLY A 29 21.22 -9.62 16.08
CA GLY A 29 21.45 -11.05 16.25
C GLY A 29 20.20 -11.92 16.22
N ALA A 30 19.05 -11.38 15.90
CA ALA A 30 17.80 -12.14 15.78
C ALA A 30 17.81 -13.08 14.57
N GLU A 31 17.16 -14.22 14.71
CA GLU A 31 16.69 -15.02 13.58
C GLU A 31 15.34 -14.42 13.11
N VAL A 32 15.34 -13.83 11.92
CA VAL A 32 14.15 -13.14 11.39
C VAL A 32 13.40 -14.08 10.44
N ILE A 33 12.13 -14.32 10.76
CA ILE A 33 11.20 -15.11 9.97
C ILE A 33 10.19 -14.17 9.36
N GLU A 34 9.97 -14.23 8.05
CA GLU A 34 9.03 -13.40 7.34
C GLU A 34 7.73 -14.17 7.07
N LEU A 35 6.59 -13.59 7.50
CA LEU A 35 5.26 -14.03 7.16
C LEU A 35 4.50 -12.84 6.55
N PRO A 36 4.67 -12.58 5.23
CA PRO A 36 3.99 -11.47 4.60
C PRO A 36 2.47 -11.73 4.56
N MET A 37 1.72 -10.98 5.37
CA MET A 37 0.26 -11.07 5.46
C MET A 37 -0.46 -10.45 4.27
N ILE A 38 0.25 -9.60 3.51
CA ILE A 38 -0.27 -8.87 2.37
C ILE A 38 0.71 -9.04 1.21
N GLU A 39 0.16 -9.36 0.05
CA GLU A 39 0.86 -9.45 -1.21
C GLU A 39 0.32 -8.39 -2.18
N ILE A 40 1.24 -7.62 -2.79
CA ILE A 40 0.91 -6.67 -3.84
C ILE A 40 1.09 -7.38 -5.17
N THR A 41 0.02 -7.48 -5.95
CA THR A 41 0.02 -8.13 -7.25
C THR A 41 -0.55 -7.23 -8.33
N LYS A 42 -0.31 -7.59 -9.59
CA LYS A 42 -0.89 -6.93 -10.76
C LYS A 42 -2.39 -7.22 -10.84
N LEU A 43 -3.10 -6.32 -11.50
CA LEU A 43 -4.48 -6.59 -11.88
C LEU A 43 -4.51 -7.59 -13.03
N GLU A 44 -5.60 -8.35 -13.13
CA GLU A 44 -5.89 -9.21 -14.28
C GLU A 44 -6.33 -8.39 -15.50
N ASP A 45 -7.00 -7.25 -15.26
CA ASP A 45 -7.49 -6.34 -16.29
C ASP A 45 -7.20 -4.87 -15.91
N TYR A 46 -6.56 -4.16 -16.82
CA TYR A 46 -6.20 -2.74 -16.69
C TYR A 46 -7.09 -1.82 -17.54
N ALA A 47 -8.14 -2.32 -18.18
CA ALA A 47 -8.93 -1.55 -19.16
C ALA A 47 -9.45 -0.22 -18.57
N GLN A 48 -9.93 -0.22 -17.32
CA GLN A 48 -10.40 1.00 -16.68
C GLN A 48 -9.26 1.98 -16.41
N LEU A 49 -8.16 1.54 -15.82
CA LEU A 49 -6.99 2.39 -15.55
C LEU A 49 -6.42 2.95 -16.86
N ASP A 50 -6.28 2.13 -17.89
CA ASP A 50 -5.76 2.53 -19.17
C ASP A 50 -6.65 3.59 -19.85
N THR A 51 -7.97 3.47 -19.73
CA THR A 51 -8.93 4.46 -20.21
C THR A 51 -8.71 5.82 -19.56
N GLU A 52 -8.60 5.84 -18.24
CA GLU A 52 -8.39 7.08 -17.50
C GLU A 52 -6.99 7.68 -17.74
N LEU A 53 -5.95 6.85 -17.86
CA LEU A 53 -4.61 7.33 -18.19
C LEU A 53 -4.49 7.88 -19.60
N LYS A 54 -5.20 7.32 -20.58
CA LYS A 54 -5.24 7.86 -21.94
C LYS A 54 -5.86 9.25 -22.00
N SER A 55 -6.82 9.53 -21.12
CA SER A 55 -7.53 10.81 -21.03
C SER A 55 -7.13 11.64 -19.80
N VAL A 56 -5.93 11.41 -19.24
CA VAL A 56 -5.49 12.06 -18.00
C VAL A 56 -5.49 13.59 -18.08
N GLN A 57 -5.33 14.16 -19.26
CA GLN A 57 -5.40 15.63 -19.50
C GLN A 57 -6.78 16.23 -19.17
N SER A 58 -7.83 15.40 -19.10
CA SER A 58 -9.18 15.85 -18.70
C SER A 58 -9.32 16.02 -17.18
N PHE A 59 -8.36 15.55 -16.39
CA PHE A 59 -8.34 15.69 -14.95
C PHE A 59 -7.61 16.95 -14.51
N SER A 60 -8.10 17.56 -13.43
CA SER A 60 -7.44 18.68 -12.76
C SER A 60 -6.31 18.18 -11.86
N TRP A 61 -6.53 17.03 -11.23
CA TRP A 61 -5.61 16.44 -10.25
C TRP A 61 -5.47 14.92 -10.43
N LEU A 62 -4.26 14.45 -10.14
CA LEU A 62 -3.92 13.03 -9.99
C LEU A 62 -3.34 12.81 -8.59
N PHE A 63 -4.01 11.98 -7.77
CA PHE A 63 -3.64 11.74 -6.40
C PHE A 63 -2.95 10.39 -6.24
N PHE A 64 -1.72 10.42 -5.76
CA PHE A 64 -0.99 9.23 -5.38
C PHE A 64 -1.00 9.04 -3.86
N THR A 65 -1.67 8.00 -3.40
CA THR A 65 -1.84 7.70 -1.98
C THR A 65 -0.82 6.69 -1.44
N SER A 66 -0.01 6.09 -2.31
CA SER A 66 1.00 5.10 -1.95
C SER A 66 2.10 5.00 -3.00
N VAL A 67 3.25 4.46 -2.60
CA VAL A 67 4.35 4.08 -3.51
C VAL A 67 3.85 3.12 -4.59
N ASN A 68 3.03 2.12 -4.22
CA ASN A 68 2.52 1.13 -5.16
C ASN A 68 1.63 1.75 -6.24
N SER A 69 0.86 2.80 -5.91
CA SER A 69 0.05 3.50 -6.93
C SER A 69 0.92 4.25 -7.94
N VAL A 70 2.03 4.84 -7.49
CA VAL A 70 3.01 5.48 -8.39
C VAL A 70 3.61 4.45 -9.34
N GLU A 71 4.15 3.36 -8.79
CA GLU A 71 4.79 2.30 -9.59
C GLU A 71 3.82 1.70 -10.61
N ALA A 72 2.58 1.38 -10.20
CA ALA A 72 1.57 0.81 -11.08
C ALA A 72 1.19 1.77 -12.24
N VAL A 73 0.99 3.05 -11.95
CA VAL A 73 0.66 4.06 -12.98
C VAL A 73 1.81 4.22 -13.98
N PHE A 74 3.06 4.33 -13.49
CA PHE A 74 4.20 4.51 -14.39
C PHE A 74 4.49 3.26 -15.22
N GLU A 75 4.30 2.06 -14.67
CA GLU A 75 4.36 0.83 -15.44
C GLU A 75 3.31 0.82 -16.56
N ARG A 76 2.05 1.20 -16.24
CA ARG A 76 0.99 1.28 -17.25
C ARG A 76 1.25 2.35 -18.30
N LEU A 77 1.74 3.54 -17.93
CA LEU A 77 2.14 4.56 -18.88
C LEU A 77 3.19 4.02 -19.87
N HIS A 78 4.19 3.32 -19.34
CA HIS A 78 5.23 2.71 -20.18
C HIS A 78 4.65 1.67 -21.16
N GLU A 79 3.79 0.78 -20.68
CA GLU A 79 3.09 -0.21 -21.51
C GLU A 79 2.22 0.45 -22.61
N LEU A 80 1.68 1.63 -22.32
CA LEU A 80 0.91 2.44 -23.28
C LEU A 80 1.81 3.30 -24.21
N GLY A 81 3.15 3.13 -24.15
CA GLY A 81 4.11 3.91 -24.93
C GLY A 81 4.20 5.38 -24.50
N LYS A 82 3.92 5.67 -23.22
CA LYS A 82 3.92 7.02 -22.64
C LYS A 82 4.95 7.12 -21.52
N ASP A 83 5.25 8.34 -21.10
CA ASP A 83 6.17 8.65 -20.00
C ASP A 83 5.62 9.80 -19.14
N ALA A 84 6.46 10.30 -18.21
CA ALA A 84 6.10 11.39 -17.29
C ALA A 84 5.55 12.64 -18.00
N ARG A 85 5.97 12.93 -19.24
CA ARG A 85 5.48 14.08 -20.02
C ARG A 85 3.97 14.01 -20.29
N HIS A 86 3.39 12.80 -20.28
CA HIS A 86 1.95 12.61 -20.43
C HIS A 86 1.14 13.20 -19.28
N LEU A 87 1.77 13.41 -18.12
CA LEU A 87 1.18 14.01 -16.91
C LEU A 87 1.39 15.53 -16.81
N ALA A 88 1.96 16.20 -17.83
CA ALA A 88 2.38 17.60 -17.76
C ALA A 88 1.25 18.61 -17.46
N HIS A 89 -0.01 18.26 -17.74
CA HIS A 89 -1.15 19.15 -17.61
C HIS A 89 -2.03 18.88 -16.38
N VAL A 90 -1.68 17.91 -15.56
CA VAL A 90 -2.41 17.56 -14.36
C VAL A 90 -1.60 17.91 -13.12
N LYS A 91 -2.24 18.48 -12.09
CA LYS A 91 -1.61 18.68 -10.79
C LYS A 91 -1.48 17.37 -10.04
N ILE A 92 -0.39 17.18 -9.34
CA ILE A 92 -0.07 15.92 -8.67
C ILE A 92 -0.01 16.12 -7.17
N MET A 93 -0.77 15.31 -6.45
CA MET A 93 -0.68 15.20 -4.99
C MET A 93 -0.02 13.87 -4.62
N ALA A 94 0.89 13.91 -3.64
CA ALA A 94 1.51 12.73 -3.04
C ALA A 94 1.21 12.68 -1.55
N ILE A 95 0.76 11.53 -1.04
CA ILE A 95 0.59 11.31 0.39
C ILE A 95 1.81 10.56 0.93
N GLY A 96 2.53 11.22 1.83
CA GLY A 96 3.69 10.68 2.52
C GLY A 96 5.01 10.81 1.76
N ASP A 97 6.11 10.88 2.52
CA ASP A 97 7.45 11.10 1.99
C ASP A 97 7.89 10.03 0.99
N ALA A 98 7.63 8.77 1.26
CA ALA A 98 8.01 7.67 0.36
C ALA A 98 7.31 7.77 -1.00
N THR A 99 6.05 8.19 -1.05
CA THR A 99 5.30 8.40 -2.29
C THR A 99 5.87 9.58 -3.07
N ARG A 100 6.15 10.71 -2.38
CA ARG A 100 6.82 11.88 -2.96
C ARG A 100 8.18 11.51 -3.57
N ASP A 101 9.01 10.78 -2.83
CA ASP A 101 10.35 10.41 -3.26
C ASP A 101 10.31 9.44 -4.45
N THR A 102 9.32 8.55 -4.49
CA THR A 102 9.08 7.68 -5.65
C THR A 102 8.70 8.49 -6.89
N LEU A 103 7.79 9.47 -6.77
CA LEU A 103 7.47 10.40 -7.86
C LEU A 103 8.68 11.15 -8.35
N LEU A 104 9.51 11.66 -7.42
CA LEU A 104 10.74 12.37 -7.75
C LEU A 104 11.70 11.48 -8.56
N SER A 105 11.82 10.20 -8.22
CA SER A 105 12.61 9.23 -8.99
C SER A 105 12.11 9.01 -10.42
N LYS A 106 10.82 9.27 -10.67
CA LYS A 106 10.18 9.25 -12.00
C LYS A 106 10.27 10.61 -12.73
N GLY A 107 10.93 11.60 -12.13
CA GLY A 107 11.06 12.96 -12.68
C GLY A 107 9.84 13.86 -12.42
N ILE A 108 8.99 13.53 -11.46
CA ILE A 108 7.81 14.32 -11.07
C ILE A 108 8.02 14.94 -9.69
N VAL A 109 7.84 16.24 -9.61
CA VAL A 109 7.70 16.98 -8.35
C VAL A 109 6.21 17.11 -8.05
N ALA A 110 5.77 16.66 -6.87
CA ALA A 110 4.39 16.80 -6.46
C ALA A 110 4.03 18.28 -6.23
N ASP A 111 2.89 18.72 -6.72
CA ASP A 111 2.38 20.08 -6.53
C ASP A 111 1.89 20.31 -5.09
N PHE A 112 1.41 19.24 -4.44
CA PHE A 112 0.95 19.28 -3.06
C PHE A 112 1.24 17.97 -2.33
N MET A 113 1.64 18.10 -1.07
CA MET A 113 1.80 16.99 -0.15
C MET A 113 1.17 17.37 1.20
N PRO A 114 0.13 16.65 1.65
CA PRO A 114 -0.45 16.88 2.97
C PRO A 114 0.57 16.68 4.09
N SER A 115 0.42 17.43 5.18
CA SER A 115 1.31 17.35 6.34
C SER A 115 1.20 16.02 7.11
N LYS A 116 0.05 15.34 6.95
CA LYS A 116 -0.24 14.04 7.56
C LYS A 116 -0.76 13.05 6.52
N SER A 117 -0.59 11.76 6.82
CA SER A 117 -0.90 10.69 5.88
C SER A 117 -2.23 9.97 6.15
N SER A 118 -2.92 10.23 7.27
CA SER A 118 -4.23 9.62 7.51
C SER A 118 -5.28 10.24 6.60
N SER A 119 -6.19 9.43 6.07
CA SER A 119 -7.19 9.89 5.10
C SER A 119 -8.06 11.03 5.66
N GLU A 120 -8.39 10.96 6.93
CA GLU A 120 -9.21 11.97 7.63
C GLU A 120 -8.48 13.31 7.75
N GLU A 121 -7.19 13.30 8.05
CA GLU A 121 -6.38 14.54 8.12
C GLU A 121 -6.11 15.11 6.72
N VAL A 122 -5.89 14.26 5.74
CA VAL A 122 -5.77 14.68 4.33
C VAL A 122 -7.03 15.42 3.89
N VAL A 123 -8.23 14.89 4.16
CA VAL A 123 -9.49 15.56 3.82
C VAL A 123 -9.61 16.93 4.48
N LYS A 124 -9.19 17.09 5.74
CA LYS A 124 -9.19 18.39 6.41
C LYS A 124 -8.29 19.42 5.69
N GLU A 125 -7.10 19.02 5.26
CA GLU A 125 -6.19 19.92 4.53
C GLU A 125 -6.74 20.27 3.14
N LEU A 126 -7.39 19.32 2.46
CA LEU A 126 -7.99 19.53 1.14
C LEU A 126 -9.14 20.54 1.17
N HIS A 127 -9.80 20.76 2.31
CA HIS A 127 -10.85 21.76 2.46
C HIS A 127 -10.38 23.18 2.11
N SER A 128 -9.09 23.46 2.17
CA SER A 128 -8.53 24.80 1.84
C SER A 128 -8.46 25.12 0.34
N PHE A 129 -8.73 24.14 -0.52
CA PHE A 129 -8.69 24.28 -1.97
C PHE A 129 -10.10 24.46 -2.55
N ASP A 130 -10.20 25.10 -3.69
CA ASP A 130 -11.43 25.14 -4.49
C ASP A 130 -11.55 23.87 -5.35
N TRP A 131 -12.52 23.04 -5.04
CA TRP A 131 -12.78 21.78 -5.74
C TRP A 131 -13.97 21.84 -6.69
N LYS A 132 -14.64 22.99 -6.76
CA LYS A 132 -15.79 23.15 -7.65
C LYS A 132 -15.35 22.88 -9.09
N ASP A 133 -16.09 22.00 -9.75
CA ASP A 133 -15.83 21.58 -11.14
C ASP A 133 -14.44 20.92 -11.36
N ALA A 134 -13.69 20.63 -10.30
CA ALA A 134 -12.44 19.90 -10.39
C ALA A 134 -12.70 18.40 -10.67
N LYS A 135 -11.91 17.81 -11.53
CA LYS A 135 -11.95 16.37 -11.79
C LYS A 135 -10.67 15.72 -11.25
N VAL A 136 -10.82 14.73 -10.39
CA VAL A 136 -9.70 14.09 -9.66
C VAL A 136 -9.63 12.61 -9.98
N LEU A 137 -8.44 12.15 -10.39
CA LEU A 137 -8.14 10.73 -10.57
C LEU A 137 -7.35 10.20 -9.36
N ILE A 138 -7.81 9.10 -8.77
CA ILE A 138 -7.17 8.42 -7.65
C ILE A 138 -6.89 6.96 -8.02
N PRO A 139 -5.70 6.64 -8.55
CA PRO A 139 -5.26 5.26 -8.72
C PRO A 139 -4.97 4.65 -7.35
N ALA A 140 -5.61 3.54 -7.03
CA ALA A 140 -5.55 2.95 -5.69
C ALA A 140 -5.55 1.41 -5.73
N SER A 141 -5.44 0.75 -4.58
CA SER A 141 -5.63 -0.69 -4.50
C SER A 141 -7.12 -1.06 -4.60
N ASN A 142 -7.39 -2.33 -4.90
CA ASN A 142 -8.74 -2.90 -4.93
C ASN A 142 -9.48 -2.81 -3.58
N ILE A 143 -8.75 -2.67 -2.46
CA ILE A 143 -9.30 -2.57 -1.09
C ILE A 143 -9.12 -1.18 -0.48
N ALA A 144 -8.77 -0.18 -1.27
CA ALA A 144 -8.54 1.17 -0.78
C ALA A 144 -9.81 1.78 -0.19
N ARG A 145 -9.62 2.53 0.91
CA ARG A 145 -10.71 3.30 1.54
C ARG A 145 -11.18 4.43 0.61
N THR A 146 -12.43 4.83 0.79
CA THR A 146 -13.06 5.88 -0.03
C THR A 146 -13.20 7.21 0.71
N VAL A 147 -12.51 7.40 1.83
CA VAL A 147 -12.62 8.61 2.68
C VAL A 147 -12.20 9.86 1.91
N ILE A 148 -11.06 9.83 1.22
CA ILE A 148 -10.59 10.98 0.42
C ILE A 148 -11.54 11.25 -0.73
N LYS A 149 -11.98 10.20 -1.44
CA LYS A 149 -12.99 10.32 -2.50
C LYS A 149 -14.27 10.99 -1.99
N GLY A 150 -14.79 10.51 -0.84
CA GLY A 150 -16.00 11.06 -0.23
C GLY A 150 -15.86 12.53 0.12
N GLY A 151 -14.76 12.93 0.78
CA GLY A 151 -14.50 14.32 1.13
C GLY A 151 -14.39 15.24 -0.09
N LEU A 152 -13.71 14.82 -1.15
CA LEU A 152 -13.60 15.60 -2.38
C LEU A 152 -14.97 15.79 -3.07
N ILE A 153 -15.82 14.76 -3.07
CA ILE A 153 -17.18 14.85 -3.62
C ILE A 153 -18.02 15.87 -2.80
N GLU A 154 -17.91 15.83 -1.48
CA GLU A 154 -18.57 16.82 -0.60
C GLU A 154 -18.10 18.25 -0.87
N PHE A 155 -16.84 18.44 -1.28
CA PHE A 155 -16.28 19.75 -1.66
C PHE A 155 -16.64 20.16 -3.10
N GLY A 156 -17.34 19.33 -3.86
CA GLY A 156 -17.84 19.64 -5.21
C GLY A 156 -17.01 19.10 -6.37
N ALA A 157 -16.03 18.22 -6.12
CA ALA A 157 -15.24 17.59 -7.17
C ALA A 157 -15.94 16.38 -7.81
N GLU A 158 -15.65 16.13 -9.09
CA GLU A 158 -15.87 14.84 -9.72
C GLU A 158 -14.66 13.93 -9.42
N VAL A 159 -14.88 12.74 -8.85
CA VAL A 159 -13.77 11.86 -8.45
C VAL A 159 -13.89 10.50 -9.09
N VAL A 160 -12.86 10.10 -9.82
CA VAL A 160 -12.68 8.75 -10.35
C VAL A 160 -11.60 8.05 -9.53
N GLN A 161 -12.00 7.08 -8.72
CA GLN A 161 -11.07 6.18 -8.02
C GLN A 161 -11.05 4.87 -8.79
N VAL A 162 -9.87 4.47 -9.26
CA VAL A 162 -9.68 3.30 -10.13
C VAL A 162 -8.63 2.36 -9.53
N ASN A 163 -8.85 1.06 -9.70
CA ASN A 163 -7.86 0.08 -9.28
C ASN A 163 -6.60 0.18 -10.16
N ALA A 164 -5.44 0.28 -9.52
CA ALA A 164 -4.13 0.31 -10.17
C ALA A 164 -3.29 -0.93 -9.85
N TYR A 165 -3.54 -1.55 -8.71
CA TYR A 165 -2.89 -2.79 -8.27
C TYR A 165 -3.81 -3.56 -7.33
N LYS A 166 -3.46 -4.82 -7.05
CA LYS A 166 -4.23 -5.69 -6.17
C LYS A 166 -3.48 -5.90 -4.87
N ASN A 167 -4.19 -5.74 -3.77
CA ASN A 167 -3.75 -6.08 -2.43
C ASN A 167 -4.51 -7.33 -2.00
N GLN A 168 -3.82 -8.41 -1.71
CA GLN A 168 -4.43 -9.69 -1.34
C GLN A 168 -3.63 -10.40 -0.25
N THR A 169 -4.29 -11.32 0.45
CA THR A 169 -3.62 -12.27 1.33
C THR A 169 -3.01 -13.39 0.47
N PRO A 170 -1.73 -13.79 0.69
CA PRO A 170 -1.12 -14.93 -0.02
C PRO A 170 -1.93 -16.22 0.18
N GLU A 171 -2.07 -17.03 -0.88
CA GLU A 171 -2.90 -18.25 -0.86
C GLU A 171 -2.46 -19.26 0.21
N ASP A 172 -1.14 -19.43 0.40
CA ASP A 172 -0.56 -20.41 1.32
C ASP A 172 -0.33 -19.88 2.75
N ILE A 173 -0.87 -18.72 3.08
CA ILE A 173 -0.55 -18.00 4.32
C ILE A 173 -0.89 -18.82 5.57
N SER A 174 -2.00 -19.54 5.58
CA SER A 174 -2.44 -20.36 6.71
C SER A 174 -1.46 -21.49 7.00
N HIS A 175 -1.08 -22.25 6.00
CA HIS A 175 -0.12 -23.34 6.15
C HIS A 175 1.25 -22.84 6.60
N LEU A 176 1.70 -21.71 6.04
CA LEU A 176 2.98 -21.12 6.40
C LEU A 176 2.96 -20.59 7.85
N ALA A 177 1.88 -19.91 8.25
CA ALA A 177 1.71 -19.42 9.62
C ALA A 177 1.74 -20.55 10.65
N VAL A 178 0.99 -21.62 10.42
CA VAL A 178 0.95 -22.79 11.30
C VAL A 178 2.33 -23.46 11.39
N LYS A 179 3.02 -23.64 10.26
CA LYS A 179 4.37 -24.20 10.23
C LYS A 179 5.35 -23.38 11.08
N ILE A 180 5.36 -22.06 10.90
CA ILE A 180 6.25 -21.16 11.63
C ILE A 180 5.97 -21.20 13.14
N LEU A 181 4.69 -21.17 13.52
CA LEU A 181 4.31 -21.22 14.93
C LEU A 181 4.65 -22.58 15.58
N LYS A 182 4.53 -23.68 14.84
CA LYS A 182 4.99 -25.02 15.30
C LYS A 182 6.50 -25.07 15.55
N GLU A 183 7.27 -24.44 14.69
CA GLU A 183 8.74 -24.35 14.85
C GLU A 183 9.13 -23.45 16.03
N GLY A 184 8.18 -22.64 16.53
CA GLY A 184 8.33 -21.73 17.65
C GLY A 184 8.86 -20.36 17.24
N VAL A 185 8.27 -19.31 17.79
CA VAL A 185 8.72 -17.92 17.71
C VAL A 185 8.70 -17.28 19.09
N ASP A 186 9.66 -16.40 19.36
CA ASP A 186 9.76 -15.72 20.64
C ASP A 186 9.03 -14.37 20.62
N VAL A 187 9.02 -13.71 19.44
CA VAL A 187 8.42 -12.37 19.25
C VAL A 187 7.71 -12.32 17.91
N ILE A 188 6.53 -11.68 17.89
CA ILE A 188 5.80 -11.34 16.68
C ILE A 188 5.68 -9.82 16.58
N THR A 189 6.02 -9.26 15.43
CA THR A 189 5.89 -7.81 15.17
C THR A 189 4.73 -7.54 14.23
N PHE A 190 3.95 -6.52 14.54
CA PHE A 190 2.82 -6.07 13.73
C PHE A 190 3.01 -4.61 13.29
N ALA A 191 2.68 -4.31 12.05
CA ALA A 191 2.78 -2.97 11.49
C ALA A 191 1.49 -2.15 11.66
N SER A 192 0.35 -2.83 11.82
CA SER A 192 -0.97 -2.23 11.95
C SER A 192 -1.92 -3.16 12.70
N SER A 193 -3.03 -2.61 13.23
CA SER A 193 -4.10 -3.41 13.84
C SER A 193 -4.70 -4.42 12.88
N SER A 194 -4.88 -4.05 11.62
CA SER A 194 -5.41 -4.96 10.59
C SER A 194 -4.55 -6.20 10.36
N THR A 195 -3.23 -6.09 10.55
CA THR A 195 -2.31 -7.24 10.45
C THR A 195 -2.51 -8.21 11.64
N VAL A 196 -2.81 -7.69 12.83
CA VAL A 196 -3.18 -8.53 14.00
C VAL A 196 -4.47 -9.29 13.70
N ASP A 197 -5.51 -8.57 13.27
CA ASP A 197 -6.81 -9.16 12.95
C ASP A 197 -6.68 -10.24 11.87
N ASN A 198 -5.92 -9.98 10.81
CA ASN A 198 -5.67 -10.96 9.75
C ASN A 198 -4.98 -12.23 10.27
N LEU A 199 -3.99 -12.09 11.16
CA LEU A 199 -3.33 -13.27 11.74
C LEU A 199 -4.29 -14.07 12.63
N VAL A 200 -5.11 -13.40 13.43
CA VAL A 200 -6.14 -14.06 14.28
C VAL A 200 -7.13 -14.79 13.40
N ASP A 201 -7.65 -14.17 12.34
CA ASP A 201 -8.60 -14.79 11.40
C ASP A 201 -8.03 -16.04 10.74
N ILE A 202 -6.74 -15.99 10.33
CA ILE A 202 -6.03 -17.14 9.75
C ILE A 202 -5.93 -18.28 10.76
N LEU A 203 -5.57 -17.99 12.00
CA LEU A 203 -5.42 -18.99 13.06
C LEU A 203 -6.77 -19.55 13.48
N ASP A 204 -7.83 -18.74 13.53
CA ASP A 204 -9.18 -19.18 13.85
C ASP A 204 -9.79 -20.07 12.76
N ALA A 205 -9.51 -19.81 11.48
CA ALA A 205 -9.96 -20.62 10.37
C ALA A 205 -9.33 -22.04 10.36
N ASP A 206 -8.11 -22.16 10.91
CA ASP A 206 -7.31 -23.39 10.95
C ASP A 206 -7.17 -23.98 12.37
N LYS A 207 -8.15 -23.77 13.25
CA LYS A 207 -8.15 -24.29 14.63
C LYS A 207 -7.79 -25.77 14.72
N ASP A 208 -8.32 -26.58 13.81
CA ASP A 208 -8.03 -28.02 13.76
C ASP A 208 -6.55 -28.32 13.46
N LEU A 209 -5.87 -27.46 12.69
CA LEU A 209 -4.44 -27.56 12.42
C LEU A 209 -3.61 -27.11 13.62
N ILE A 210 -4.09 -26.14 14.39
CA ILE A 210 -3.41 -25.61 15.59
C ILE A 210 -3.50 -26.61 16.72
N ASP A 211 -4.69 -27.19 16.99
CA ASP A 211 -4.90 -28.18 18.06
C ASP A 211 -4.10 -29.46 17.83
N GLN A 212 -3.90 -29.86 16.58
CA GLN A 212 -3.01 -30.97 16.22
C GLN A 212 -1.52 -30.62 16.37
N SER A 213 -1.18 -29.34 16.53
CA SER A 213 0.19 -28.84 16.55
C SER A 213 0.80 -28.75 17.92
N PHE A 214 -0.03 -28.61 18.95
CA PHE A 214 0.37 -28.42 20.36
C PHE A 214 0.10 -29.66 21.23
N ASN A 215 -0.31 -30.78 20.63
CA ASN A 215 -0.37 -32.11 21.21
C ASN A 215 0.76 -32.98 20.71
#